data_89ebc4a5d1e16bab7590bcbebe5e1cb0
#
_entry.id   89ebc4a5d1e16bab7590bcbebe5e1cb0
#
_cell.length_a   1.000
_cell.length_b   1.000
_cell.length_c   1.000
_cell.angle_alpha   90.00
_cell.angle_beta   90.00
_cell.angle_gamma   90.00
#
_symmetry.space_group_name_H-M   'P 1'
#
loop_
_entity.id
_entity.type
_entity.pdbx_description
1 polymer ?
#
loop_
_entity_poly.entity_id
_entity_poly.type
_entity_poly.pdbx_seq_one_letter_code
_entity_poly.pdbx_strand_id
1 'polypeptide(L)'
;LLGGQVIGTTLACSGPQAEDMLSSMNVDVAVLSTSGFSLENGFASGYLSEAHLKKRVIEKASSCVIMLMDKAKIGKVQPFTFARPQNIDILITDEELPKNIMDEMQRNQVKVFFPKDGYEDRQRRDWLEEFLSARK
;
A
#
# COMPACT_ATOMS: atom_id res chain seq x y z
N LEU A 1 -8.97 10.74 12.48
CA LEU A 1 -9.62 9.44 12.38
C LEU A 1 -10.85 9.58 11.50
N LEU A 2 -10.96 8.75 10.46
CA LEU A 2 -12.21 8.66 9.67
C LEU A 2 -13.32 8.08 10.53
N GLY A 3 -14.55 8.58 10.35
CA GLY A 3 -15.73 7.97 10.90
C GLY A 3 -16.07 6.65 10.19
N GLY A 4 -17.23 6.06 10.53
CA GLY A 4 -17.76 4.88 9.85
C GLY A 4 -17.90 3.67 10.75
N GLN A 5 -18.13 2.51 10.15
CA GLN A 5 -18.27 1.25 10.86
C GLN A 5 -16.89 0.71 11.26
N VAL A 6 -16.74 0.35 12.54
CA VAL A 6 -15.52 -0.31 13.03
C VAL A 6 -15.62 -1.81 12.76
N ILE A 7 -14.64 -2.34 12.02
CA ILE A 7 -14.51 -3.79 11.81
C ILE A 7 -13.83 -4.38 13.06
N GLY A 8 -14.55 -5.21 13.80
CA GLY A 8 -14.15 -5.66 15.14
C GLY A 8 -12.81 -6.40 15.22
N THR A 9 -12.42 -7.11 14.17
CA THR A 9 -11.15 -7.87 14.13
C THR A 9 -9.94 -7.03 13.76
N THR A 10 -10.11 -6.01 12.92
CA THR A 10 -9.02 -5.14 12.43
C THR A 10 -8.99 -3.79 13.12
N LEU A 11 -10.04 -3.45 13.88
CA LEU A 11 -10.27 -2.13 14.50
C LEU A 11 -10.18 -0.97 13.49
N ALA A 12 -10.44 -1.27 12.22
CA ALA A 12 -10.43 -0.30 11.14
C ALA A 12 -11.82 0.30 10.92
N CYS A 13 -11.87 1.61 10.70
CA CYS A 13 -13.09 2.29 10.28
C CYS A 13 -13.25 2.16 8.77
N SER A 14 -14.45 1.82 8.31
CA SER A 14 -14.77 1.69 6.88
C SER A 14 -16.26 1.94 6.63
N GLY A 15 -16.68 1.81 5.37
CA GLY A 15 -18.07 2.01 4.97
C GLY A 15 -18.37 3.43 4.47
N PRO A 16 -19.64 3.70 4.09
CA PRO A 16 -20.04 4.92 3.40
C PRO A 16 -19.63 6.22 4.12
N GLN A 17 -19.76 6.27 5.44
CA GLN A 17 -19.40 7.47 6.22
C GLN A 17 -17.89 7.76 6.16
N ALA A 18 -17.04 6.71 6.16
CA ALA A 18 -15.60 6.88 6.00
C ALA A 18 -15.25 7.37 4.59
N GLU A 19 -15.93 6.84 3.57
CA GLU A 19 -15.75 7.25 2.17
C GLU A 19 -16.22 8.68 1.94
N ASP A 20 -17.36 9.08 2.50
CA ASP A 20 -17.89 10.45 2.42
C ASP A 20 -16.93 11.44 3.06
N MET A 21 -16.44 11.13 4.28
CA MET A 21 -15.44 11.98 4.93
C MET A 21 -14.16 12.10 4.10
N LEU A 22 -13.64 10.98 3.57
CA LEU A 22 -12.47 10.97 2.69
C LEU A 22 -12.70 11.81 1.43
N SER A 23 -13.92 11.81 0.88
CA SER A 23 -14.25 12.56 -0.34
C SER A 23 -14.01 14.07 -0.21
N SER A 24 -14.16 14.60 1.01
CA SER A 24 -13.95 16.01 1.34
C SER A 24 -12.50 16.37 1.66
N MET A 25 -11.60 15.37 1.72
CA MET A 25 -10.19 15.58 2.08
C MET A 25 -9.30 15.65 0.83
N ASN A 26 -8.22 16.40 0.92
CA ASN A 26 -7.09 16.30 0.00
C ASN A 26 -6.02 15.42 0.62
N VAL A 27 -5.57 14.41 -0.12
CA VAL A 27 -4.58 13.42 0.34
C VAL A 27 -3.37 13.49 -0.58
N ASP A 28 -2.22 13.83 -0.04
CA ASP A 28 -0.97 13.84 -0.82
C ASP A 28 -0.34 12.46 -0.88
N VAL A 29 -0.26 11.79 0.25
CA VAL A 29 0.39 10.47 0.38
C VAL A 29 -0.56 9.48 1.04
N ALA A 30 -0.74 8.34 0.41
CA ALA A 30 -1.46 7.21 0.98
C ALA A 30 -0.47 6.14 1.46
N VAL A 31 -0.62 5.70 2.71
CA VAL A 31 0.12 4.55 3.24
C VAL A 31 -0.88 3.45 3.57
N LEU A 32 -0.78 2.34 2.87
CA LEU A 32 -1.74 1.26 2.93
C LEU A 32 -1.06 -0.08 3.24
N SER A 33 -1.83 -1.02 3.78
CA SER A 33 -1.43 -2.41 3.95
C SER A 33 -2.36 -3.35 3.19
N THR A 34 -1.92 -4.60 3.00
CA THR A 34 -2.70 -5.65 2.34
C THR A 34 -2.85 -6.88 3.25
N SER A 35 -3.95 -7.61 3.10
CA SER A 35 -4.15 -8.90 3.76
C SER A 35 -3.62 -10.08 2.94
N GLY A 36 -3.39 -9.88 1.65
CA GLY A 36 -2.81 -10.85 0.74
C GLY A 36 -2.42 -10.23 -0.60
N PHE A 37 -1.47 -10.88 -1.27
CA PHE A 37 -0.99 -10.49 -2.59
C PHE A 37 -0.69 -11.71 -3.45
N SER A 38 -1.10 -11.66 -4.71
CA SER A 38 -0.64 -12.57 -5.75
C SER A 38 -0.48 -11.81 -7.07
N LEU A 39 0.39 -12.32 -7.96
CA LEU A 39 0.59 -11.71 -9.29
C LEU A 39 -0.71 -11.66 -10.10
N GLU A 40 -1.55 -12.69 -9.96
CA GLU A 40 -2.82 -12.80 -10.68
C GLU A 40 -3.86 -11.80 -10.16
N ASN A 41 -4.01 -11.72 -8.83
CA ASN A 41 -5.11 -10.98 -8.20
C ASN A 41 -4.72 -9.58 -7.69
N GLY A 42 -3.42 -9.30 -7.50
CA GLY A 42 -2.95 -8.05 -6.91
C GLY A 42 -3.08 -8.01 -5.38
N PHE A 43 -3.17 -6.81 -4.83
CA PHE A 43 -3.33 -6.54 -3.40
C PHE A 43 -4.79 -6.64 -2.99
N ALA A 44 -5.08 -7.44 -1.96
CA ALA A 44 -6.44 -7.77 -1.61
C ALA A 44 -6.70 -7.73 -0.10
N SER A 45 -7.97 -7.56 0.26
CA SER A 45 -8.49 -7.54 1.64
C SER A 45 -9.53 -8.64 1.86
N GLY A 46 -9.71 -9.03 3.12
CA GLY A 46 -10.75 -9.96 3.54
C GLY A 46 -12.15 -9.33 3.63
N TYR A 47 -12.25 -7.99 3.64
CA TYR A 47 -13.50 -7.27 3.80
C TYR A 47 -13.75 -6.31 2.64
N LEU A 48 -14.96 -6.37 2.08
CA LEU A 48 -15.36 -5.53 0.94
C LEU A 48 -15.32 -4.03 1.26
N SER A 49 -15.83 -3.62 2.42
CA SER A 49 -15.84 -2.22 2.83
C SER A 49 -14.42 -1.65 3.02
N GLU A 50 -13.48 -2.47 3.51
CA GLU A 50 -12.07 -2.10 3.62
C GLU A 50 -11.42 -1.96 2.23
N ALA A 51 -11.69 -2.89 1.33
CA ALA A 51 -11.19 -2.84 -0.04
C ALA A 51 -11.70 -1.61 -0.79
N HIS A 52 -12.98 -1.27 -0.64
CA HIS A 52 -13.56 -0.05 -1.22
C HIS A 52 -12.89 1.21 -0.68
N LEU A 53 -12.75 1.33 0.64
CA LEU A 53 -12.10 2.49 1.24
C LEU A 53 -10.63 2.61 0.78
N LYS A 54 -9.87 1.52 0.76
CA LYS A 54 -8.48 1.51 0.28
C LYS A 54 -8.37 1.95 -1.18
N LYS A 55 -9.28 1.49 -2.04
CA LYS A 55 -9.35 1.92 -3.43
C LYS A 55 -9.60 3.43 -3.54
N ARG A 56 -10.54 3.97 -2.75
CA ARG A 56 -10.80 5.41 -2.70
C ARG A 56 -9.61 6.22 -2.19
N VAL A 57 -8.87 5.71 -1.19
CA VAL A 57 -7.64 6.37 -0.71
C VAL A 57 -6.59 6.45 -1.82
N ILE A 58 -6.40 5.36 -2.60
CA ILE A 58 -5.49 5.35 -3.74
C ILE A 58 -5.89 6.38 -4.79
N GLU A 59 -7.17 6.43 -5.15
CA GLU A 59 -7.72 7.38 -6.13
C GLU A 59 -7.55 8.84 -5.69
N LYS A 60 -7.53 9.11 -4.39
CA LYS A 60 -7.37 10.44 -3.80
C LYS A 60 -5.93 10.89 -3.64
N ALA A 61 -4.99 9.97 -3.54
CA ALA A 61 -3.57 10.29 -3.33
C ALA A 61 -3.00 11.01 -4.56
N SER A 62 -2.68 12.30 -4.40
CA SER A 62 -2.22 13.14 -5.51
C SER A 62 -0.73 12.97 -5.81
N SER A 63 0.03 12.46 -4.85
CA SER A 63 1.48 12.40 -4.94
C SER A 63 2.04 10.99 -4.83
N CYS A 64 1.61 10.15 -3.90
CA CYS A 64 2.25 8.86 -3.68
C CYS A 64 1.34 7.85 -2.99
N VAL A 65 1.42 6.63 -3.48
CA VAL A 65 0.81 5.47 -2.85
C VAL A 65 1.90 4.51 -2.38
N ILE A 66 1.99 4.32 -1.07
CA ILE A 66 2.93 3.42 -0.42
C ILE A 66 2.18 2.18 0.08
N MET A 67 2.60 1.01 -0.35
CA MET A 67 2.08 -0.26 0.13
C MET A 67 3.05 -0.89 1.13
N LEU A 68 2.54 -1.26 2.30
CA LEU A 68 3.26 -2.03 3.31
C LEU A 68 2.81 -3.49 3.24
N MET A 69 3.74 -4.42 3.09
CA MET A 69 3.42 -5.84 2.98
C MET A 69 4.54 -6.69 3.56
N ASP A 70 4.24 -7.53 4.52
CA ASP A 70 5.17 -8.59 4.94
C ASP A 70 5.16 -9.76 3.95
N LYS A 71 6.26 -10.49 3.87
CA LYS A 71 6.44 -11.65 2.98
C LYS A 71 5.38 -12.74 3.19
N ALA A 72 4.85 -12.85 4.40
CA ALA A 72 3.82 -13.83 4.71
C ALA A 72 2.48 -13.56 3.99
N LYS A 73 2.30 -12.40 3.36
CA LYS A 73 1.13 -12.07 2.54
C LYS A 73 1.25 -12.55 1.09
N ILE A 74 2.45 -12.87 0.64
CA ILE A 74 2.70 -13.36 -0.72
C ILE A 74 2.04 -14.74 -0.89
N GLY A 75 1.32 -14.89 -2.00
CA GLY A 75 0.55 -16.11 -2.33
C GLY A 75 -0.76 -16.25 -1.56
N LYS A 76 -1.07 -15.37 -0.60
CA LYS A 76 -2.38 -15.36 0.06
C LYS A 76 -3.41 -14.69 -0.84
N VAL A 77 -4.42 -15.45 -1.21
CA VAL A 77 -5.59 -14.95 -1.96
C VAL A 77 -6.63 -14.46 -0.95
N GLN A 78 -7.12 -13.26 -1.17
CA GLN A 78 -8.22 -12.66 -0.42
C GLN A 78 -9.37 -12.30 -1.39
N PRO A 79 -10.64 -12.27 -0.93
CA PRO A 79 -11.78 -12.16 -1.83
C PRO A 79 -11.92 -10.81 -2.53
N PHE A 80 -11.35 -9.73 -1.99
CA PHE A 80 -11.59 -8.38 -2.50
C PHE A 80 -10.30 -7.66 -2.89
N THR A 81 -9.99 -7.64 -4.18
CA THR A 81 -8.86 -6.90 -4.75
C THR A 81 -9.16 -5.39 -4.72
N PHE A 82 -8.21 -4.60 -4.23
CA PHE A 82 -8.33 -3.14 -4.20
C PHE A 82 -7.23 -2.41 -4.97
N ALA A 83 -6.10 -3.06 -5.25
CA ALA A 83 -5.01 -2.49 -6.03
C ALA A 83 -4.23 -3.55 -6.79
N ARG A 84 -3.53 -3.12 -7.83
CA ARG A 84 -2.53 -3.88 -8.57
C ARG A 84 -1.19 -3.12 -8.53
N PRO A 85 -0.05 -3.72 -8.96
CA PRO A 85 1.24 -3.03 -8.96
C PRO A 85 1.22 -1.64 -9.61
N GLN A 86 0.49 -1.46 -10.71
CA GLN A 86 0.38 -0.17 -11.40
C GLN A 86 -0.37 0.92 -10.61
N ASN A 87 -1.00 0.59 -9.48
CA ASN A 87 -1.73 1.54 -8.65
C ASN A 87 -0.91 2.05 -7.46
N ILE A 88 0.34 1.63 -7.32
CA ILE A 88 1.22 2.01 -6.22
C ILE A 88 2.56 2.51 -6.75
N ASP A 89 3.22 3.39 -6.00
CA ASP A 89 4.53 3.93 -6.35
C ASP A 89 5.65 3.20 -5.58
N ILE A 90 5.35 2.79 -4.36
CA ILE A 90 6.33 2.20 -3.44
C ILE A 90 5.74 0.97 -2.78
N LEU A 91 6.55 -0.09 -2.71
CA LEU A 91 6.31 -1.25 -1.88
C LEU A 91 7.40 -1.36 -0.81
N ILE A 92 6.99 -1.40 0.45
CA ILE A 92 7.89 -1.66 1.57
C ILE A 92 7.55 -3.04 2.13
N THR A 93 8.56 -3.89 2.25
CA THR A 93 8.41 -5.28 2.73
C THR A 93 9.49 -5.60 3.77
N ASP A 94 9.30 -6.67 4.51
CA ASP A 94 10.22 -7.14 5.57
C ASP A 94 11.41 -7.92 5.04
N GLU A 95 11.30 -8.53 3.85
CA GLU A 95 12.34 -9.33 3.22
C GLU A 95 12.39 -9.11 1.71
N GLU A 96 13.46 -9.61 1.08
CA GLU A 96 13.59 -9.63 -0.37
C GLU A 96 12.47 -10.45 -1.02
N LEU A 97 11.87 -9.89 -2.06
CA LEU A 97 10.77 -10.53 -2.78
C LEU A 97 11.28 -11.62 -3.75
N PRO A 98 10.48 -12.65 -4.03
CA PRO A 98 10.73 -13.57 -5.13
C PRO A 98 10.96 -12.85 -6.45
N LYS A 99 11.87 -13.37 -7.27
CA LYS A 99 12.30 -12.72 -8.52
C LYS A 99 11.13 -12.36 -9.44
N ASN A 100 10.18 -13.26 -9.62
CA ASN A 100 9.00 -13.01 -10.48
C ASN A 100 8.13 -11.84 -9.99
N ILE A 101 8.05 -11.63 -8.68
CA ILE A 101 7.32 -10.50 -8.09
C ILE A 101 8.15 -9.23 -8.23
N MET A 102 9.46 -9.30 -8.00
CA MET A 102 10.36 -8.16 -8.19
C MET A 102 10.34 -7.67 -9.65
N ASP A 103 10.39 -8.59 -10.62
CA ASP A 103 10.30 -8.28 -12.04
C ASP A 103 8.95 -7.60 -12.39
N GLU A 104 7.85 -8.02 -11.76
CA GLU A 104 6.54 -7.38 -11.94
C GLU A 104 6.50 -5.97 -11.35
N MET A 105 7.04 -5.77 -10.15
CA MET A 105 7.14 -4.44 -9.53
C MET A 105 7.97 -3.50 -10.40
N GLN A 106 9.11 -3.98 -10.92
CA GLN A 106 9.99 -3.19 -11.80
C GLN A 106 9.30 -2.82 -13.13
N ARG A 107 8.55 -3.75 -13.75
CA ARG A 107 7.78 -3.46 -14.96
C ARG A 107 6.74 -2.37 -14.77
N ASN A 108 6.16 -2.29 -13.57
CA ASN A 108 5.19 -1.26 -13.20
C ASN A 108 5.84 -0.02 -12.55
N GLN A 109 7.18 0.09 -12.57
CA GLN A 109 7.95 1.22 -12.02
C GLN A 109 7.78 1.41 -10.51
N VAL A 110 7.38 0.35 -9.79
CA VAL A 110 7.26 0.37 -8.34
C VAL A 110 8.63 0.27 -7.69
N LYS A 111 8.96 1.22 -6.82
CA LYS A 111 10.17 1.17 -6.00
C LYS A 111 9.97 0.20 -4.83
N VAL A 112 10.84 -0.80 -4.70
CA VAL A 112 10.74 -1.81 -3.64
C VAL A 112 11.83 -1.57 -2.60
N PHE A 113 11.43 -1.52 -1.32
CA PHE A 113 12.33 -1.37 -0.18
C PHE A 113 12.14 -2.52 0.79
N PHE A 114 13.24 -3.06 1.28
CA PHE A 114 13.30 -4.06 2.35
C PHE A 114 14.56 -3.86 3.18
N PRO A 115 14.57 -4.23 4.49
CA PRO A 115 15.76 -4.14 5.32
C PRO A 115 16.85 -5.05 4.74
N LYS A 116 18.05 -4.49 4.57
CA LYS A 116 19.26 -5.28 4.29
C LYS A 116 20.11 -5.27 5.54
N ASP A 117 20.75 -6.38 5.85
CA ASP A 117 21.73 -6.46 6.92
C ASP A 117 22.81 -5.39 6.69
N GLY A 118 23.06 -4.53 7.69
CA GLY A 118 24.01 -3.43 7.57
C GLY A 118 23.44 -2.11 7.02
N TYR A 119 22.12 -1.95 6.95
CA TYR A 119 21.51 -0.67 6.56
C TYR A 119 21.74 0.38 7.65
N GLU A 120 22.74 1.24 7.45
CA GLU A 120 23.02 2.36 8.36
C GLU A 120 21.91 3.42 8.25
N ASP A 121 21.59 4.09 9.36
CA ASP A 121 20.59 5.18 9.44
C ASP A 121 20.82 6.33 8.45
N ARG A 122 22.06 6.48 7.97
CA ARG A 122 22.46 7.47 6.98
C ARG A 122 21.79 7.21 5.60
N GLN A 123 21.77 5.96 5.14
CA GLN A 123 21.16 5.59 3.85
C GLN A 123 19.64 5.73 3.87
N ARG A 124 19.00 5.62 5.04
CA ARG A 124 17.56 5.86 5.21
C ARG A 124 17.20 7.34 5.03
N ARG A 125 18.05 8.24 5.51
CA ARG A 125 17.84 9.69 5.35
C ARG A 125 18.03 10.13 3.91
N ASP A 126 19.09 9.68 3.27
CA ASP A 126 19.40 10.04 1.88
C ASP A 126 18.28 9.61 0.94
N TRP A 127 17.73 8.42 1.15
CA TRP A 127 16.56 7.95 0.38
C TRP A 127 15.31 8.81 0.61
N LEU A 128 15.00 9.15 1.87
CA LEU A 128 13.82 9.97 2.18
C LEU A 128 13.96 11.37 1.57
N GLU A 129 15.14 11.95 1.63
CA GLU A 129 15.44 13.25 1.01
C GLU A 129 15.33 13.19 -0.53
N GLU A 130 15.86 12.14 -1.15
CA GLU A 130 15.73 11.92 -2.58
C GLU A 130 14.25 11.75 -2.99
N PHE A 131 13.50 10.97 -2.22
CA PHE A 131 12.08 10.78 -2.42
C PHE A 131 11.27 12.09 -2.29
N LEU A 132 11.56 12.90 -1.28
CA LEU A 132 10.89 14.19 -1.06
C LEU A 132 11.33 15.24 -2.10
N SER A 133 12.58 15.20 -2.57
CA SER A 133 13.11 16.16 -3.55
C SER A 133 12.64 15.91 -4.98
N ALA A 134 12.41 14.65 -5.35
CA ALA A 134 11.91 14.28 -6.68
C ALA A 134 10.45 14.73 -6.95
N ARG A 135 9.85 15.45 -6.00
CA ARG A 135 8.44 15.86 -6.00
C ARG A 135 8.22 17.37 -5.96
N LYS A 136 9.27 18.14 -6.07
CA LYS A 136 9.23 19.57 -6.37
C LYS A 136 9.29 19.76 -7.90
#